data_a14f9153ad5ea3b5172745502819c424
#
_entry.id   a14f9153ad5ea3b5172745502819c424
#
_cell.length_a   1.000
_cell.length_b   1.000
_cell.length_c   1.000
_cell.angle_alpha   90.00
_cell.angle_beta   90.00
_cell.angle_gamma   90.00
#
_symmetry.space_group_name_H-M   'P 1'
#
loop_
_entity.id
_entity.type
_entity.pdbx_description
1 polymer ?
#
loop_
_entity_poly.entity_id
_entity_poly.type
_entity_poly.pdbx_seq_one_letter_code
_entity_poly.pdbx_strand_id
1 'polypeptide(L)'
;MDLSPLTQLAIWDLSPLTQLAIWIRANPALSVLCIMGVPVLIGLVGSALQRSRRTAEGEGVAAERVPAPPAAEVPAPPAAEVPAPPAADEPPTRLAERLRRTSDAFVGRIGALVGERTLDDALLGELEAALMSADLGVRTADDLLGRVRNSAAGAEGGAVRALLREALLEKLRRVEPAAGTHLATFARPHVILVLGVNGSGKTTTVGKLAARHAAAGRKVVLGAADTFRAAAIEQLQSWGERVGCEVIAGKAGGDPSAVAFDTVKAAGARGADVAIIDTAGRLQTKKPLMEELGKLARVIGKCQEGAPHETLLVLDANTGQNALSQARLFTEVTGVTGLVLTKLDGTAKGGVIVGLADEFGIPVKHVGVGESISDLRDFLAGEFVEALFE
;
A
#
# COMPACT_ATOMS: atom_id res chain seq x y z
N MET A 1 50.70 -11.61 -8.01
CA MET A 1 50.28 -12.85 -7.32
C MET A 1 48.83 -13.04 -7.62
N ASP A 2 48.54 -13.97 -8.50
CA ASP A 2 47.20 -14.34 -8.90
C ASP A 2 46.51 -15.14 -7.76
N LEU A 3 45.49 -14.54 -7.17
CA LEU A 3 44.67 -15.22 -6.18
C LEU A 3 43.71 -16.17 -6.92
N SER A 4 43.69 -17.43 -6.51
CA SER A 4 42.85 -18.46 -7.11
C SER A 4 41.34 -18.09 -7.01
N PRO A 5 40.47 -18.60 -7.91
CA PRO A 5 39.03 -18.25 -7.97
C PRO A 5 38.26 -18.49 -6.66
N LEU A 6 38.74 -19.37 -5.81
CA LEU A 6 38.10 -19.69 -4.53
C LEU A 6 38.32 -18.62 -3.43
N THR A 7 39.36 -17.79 -3.58
CA THR A 7 39.61 -16.68 -2.63
C THR A 7 38.81 -15.43 -2.96
N GLN A 8 38.31 -15.28 -4.19
CA GLN A 8 37.46 -14.14 -4.58
C GLN A 8 36.03 -14.28 -4.06
N LEU A 9 35.50 -15.48 -3.92
CA LEU A 9 34.13 -15.72 -3.42
C LEU A 9 33.97 -15.44 -1.92
N ALA A 10 35.04 -15.53 -1.12
CA ALA A 10 34.99 -15.33 0.34
C ALA A 10 35.01 -13.85 0.77
N ILE A 11 35.29 -12.90 -0.16
CA ILE A 11 35.43 -11.48 0.17
C ILE A 11 34.06 -10.77 0.19
N TRP A 12 33.05 -11.30 -0.49
CA TRP A 12 31.74 -10.64 -0.62
C TRP A 12 30.84 -10.79 0.61
N ASP A 13 31.16 -11.74 1.51
CA ASP A 13 30.39 -11.98 2.74
C ASP A 13 30.91 -11.21 3.98
N LEU A 14 31.94 -10.40 3.81
CA LEU A 14 32.53 -9.61 4.90
C LEU A 14 31.83 -8.25 5.03
N SER A 15 31.73 -7.73 6.27
CA SER A 15 31.17 -6.41 6.50
C SER A 15 31.91 -5.33 5.68
N PRO A 16 31.25 -4.23 5.29
CA PRO A 16 31.86 -3.16 4.49
C PRO A 16 33.16 -2.60 5.08
N LEU A 17 33.27 -2.56 6.42
CA LEU A 17 34.47 -2.13 7.14
C LEU A 17 35.63 -3.12 6.98
N THR A 18 35.35 -4.40 6.97
CA THR A 18 36.37 -5.44 6.78
C THR A 18 36.88 -5.45 5.33
N GLN A 19 36.01 -5.23 4.36
CA GLN A 19 36.37 -5.08 2.95
C GLN A 19 37.25 -3.86 2.74
N LEU A 20 36.92 -2.72 3.36
CA LEU A 20 37.74 -1.50 3.33
C LEU A 20 39.12 -1.71 3.96
N ALA A 21 39.21 -2.41 5.08
CA ALA A 21 40.50 -2.69 5.75
C ALA A 21 41.42 -3.59 4.89
N ILE A 22 40.85 -4.59 4.20
CA ILE A 22 41.57 -5.46 3.26
C ILE A 22 42.05 -4.65 2.05
N TRP A 23 41.21 -3.77 1.51
CA TRP A 23 41.55 -2.92 0.36
C TRP A 23 42.67 -1.91 0.70
N ILE A 24 42.61 -1.26 1.88
CA ILE A 24 43.66 -0.34 2.38
C ILE A 24 44.98 -1.07 2.50
N ARG A 25 44.99 -2.29 3.01
CA ARG A 25 46.19 -3.10 3.19
C ARG A 25 46.82 -3.57 1.87
N ALA A 26 45.96 -3.79 0.84
CA ALA A 26 46.41 -4.18 -0.49
C ALA A 26 46.90 -3.02 -1.36
N ASN A 27 46.51 -1.77 -1.03
CA ASN A 27 46.82 -0.58 -1.84
C ASN A 27 47.41 0.58 -0.99
N PRO A 28 48.59 0.41 -0.35
CA PRO A 28 49.09 1.37 0.62
C PRO A 28 49.40 2.76 0.02
N ALA A 29 49.89 2.82 -1.23
CA ALA A 29 50.16 4.07 -1.91
C ALA A 29 48.91 4.89 -2.25
N LEU A 30 47.84 4.23 -2.71
CA LEU A 30 46.54 4.86 -3.01
C LEU A 30 45.83 5.30 -1.73
N SER A 31 45.96 4.55 -0.65
CA SER A 31 45.37 4.88 0.65
C SER A 31 45.96 6.14 1.26
N VAL A 32 47.27 6.35 1.15
CA VAL A 32 47.92 7.57 1.60
C VAL A 32 47.43 8.76 0.75
N LEU A 33 47.29 8.60 -0.55
CA LEU A 33 46.77 9.65 -1.44
C LEU A 33 45.33 10.07 -1.10
N CYS A 34 44.47 9.13 -0.76
CA CYS A 34 43.10 9.41 -0.34
C CYS A 34 43.02 10.10 1.03
N ILE A 35 43.86 9.68 2.00
CA ILE A 35 43.85 10.25 3.35
C ILE A 35 44.44 11.68 3.36
N MET A 36 45.45 11.97 2.53
CA MET A 36 46.07 13.29 2.47
C MET A 36 45.38 14.23 1.46
N GLY A 37 44.76 13.71 0.41
CA GLY A 37 44.13 14.52 -0.62
C GLY A 37 42.76 15.14 -0.23
N VAL A 38 41.97 14.45 0.57
CA VAL A 38 40.66 14.93 0.99
C VAL A 38 40.71 16.19 1.88
N PRO A 39 41.56 16.28 2.90
CA PRO A 39 41.71 17.50 3.71
C PRO A 39 42.22 18.70 2.91
N VAL A 40 43.13 18.48 1.95
CA VAL A 40 43.65 19.55 1.07
C VAL A 40 42.54 20.08 0.15
N LEU A 41 41.70 19.21 -0.41
CA LEU A 41 40.59 19.63 -1.26
C LEU A 41 39.53 20.43 -0.48
N ILE A 42 39.24 20.00 0.75
CA ILE A 42 38.31 20.72 1.65
C ILE A 42 38.85 22.08 2.04
N GLY A 43 40.17 22.17 2.31
CA GLY A 43 40.86 23.44 2.61
C GLY A 43 40.84 24.42 1.42
N LEU A 44 41.05 23.94 0.20
CA LEU A 44 41.04 24.77 -1.01
C LEU A 44 39.65 25.29 -1.34
N VAL A 45 38.60 24.44 -1.23
CA VAL A 45 37.23 24.85 -1.43
C VAL A 45 36.77 25.83 -0.33
N GLY A 46 37.12 25.59 0.92
CA GLY A 46 36.83 26.50 2.03
C GLY A 46 37.47 27.87 1.86
N SER A 47 38.74 27.94 1.40
CA SER A 47 39.44 29.20 1.14
C SER A 47 38.90 29.96 -0.07
N ALA A 48 38.43 29.27 -1.10
CA ALA A 48 37.78 29.88 -2.26
C ALA A 48 36.42 30.51 -1.88
N LEU A 49 35.62 29.83 -1.06
CA LEU A 49 34.36 30.36 -0.54
C LEU A 49 34.53 31.53 0.41
N GLN A 50 35.60 31.58 1.22
CA GLN A 50 35.93 32.72 2.08
C GLN A 50 36.43 33.92 1.28
N ARG A 51 37.20 33.72 0.21
CA ARG A 51 37.60 34.83 -0.69
C ARG A 51 36.40 35.44 -1.42
N SER A 52 35.44 34.60 -1.89
CA SER A 52 34.24 35.08 -2.53
C SER A 52 33.35 35.94 -1.57
N ARG A 53 33.36 35.64 -0.26
CA ARG A 53 32.65 36.45 0.73
C ARG A 53 33.36 37.79 1.08
N ARG A 54 34.69 37.85 1.03
CA ARG A 54 35.45 39.11 1.32
C ARG A 54 35.43 40.12 0.19
N THR A 55 35.21 39.70 -1.07
CA THR A 55 35.04 40.60 -2.22
C THR A 55 33.65 41.21 -2.29
N ALA A 56 32.65 40.64 -1.59
CA ALA A 56 31.30 41.15 -1.54
C ALA A 56 31.05 42.24 -0.48
N GLU A 57 32.00 42.47 0.45
CA GLU A 57 31.87 43.46 1.53
C GLU A 57 32.63 44.81 1.30
N GLY A 58 33.19 45.01 0.10
CA GLY A 58 34.15 46.11 -0.16
C GLY A 58 33.72 47.22 -1.11
N GLU A 59 32.52 47.28 -1.65
CA GLU A 59 32.06 48.39 -2.50
C GLU A 59 30.66 48.85 -2.12
N GLY A 60 30.61 49.84 -1.22
CA GLY A 60 29.41 50.60 -0.95
C GLY A 60 29.15 51.64 -2.03
N VAL A 61 28.45 51.23 -3.10
CA VAL A 61 27.85 52.15 -4.05
C VAL A 61 26.34 52.08 -3.83
N ALA A 62 25.73 53.25 -3.55
CA ALA A 62 24.29 53.38 -3.41
C ALA A 62 23.61 52.93 -4.70
N ALA A 63 23.07 51.70 -4.69
CA ALA A 63 22.28 51.18 -5.79
C ALA A 63 20.81 51.62 -5.61
N GLU A 64 20.39 52.45 -6.54
CA GLU A 64 19.00 52.78 -6.82
C GLU A 64 18.11 51.54 -6.82
N ARG A 65 17.07 51.47 -6.02
CA ARG A 65 16.15 50.35 -5.93
C ARG A 65 15.38 50.19 -7.26
N VAL A 66 15.86 49.29 -8.12
CA VAL A 66 15.04 48.80 -9.20
C VAL A 66 13.97 47.91 -8.55
N PRO A 67 12.66 48.14 -8.79
CA PRO A 67 11.63 47.25 -8.28
C PRO A 67 11.84 45.84 -8.88
N ALA A 68 11.88 44.85 -8.03
CA ALA A 68 11.93 43.46 -8.45
C ALA A 68 10.77 43.14 -9.39
N PRO A 69 10.97 42.41 -10.51
CA PRO A 69 9.85 41.97 -11.32
C PRO A 69 8.90 41.16 -10.45
N PRO A 70 7.56 41.31 -10.65
CA PRO A 70 6.60 40.53 -9.89
C PRO A 70 6.95 39.05 -10.06
N ALA A 71 7.05 38.35 -8.93
CA ALA A 71 7.24 36.89 -8.95
C ALA A 71 6.17 36.31 -9.87
N ALA A 72 6.59 35.67 -10.95
CA ALA A 72 5.69 34.92 -11.80
C ALA A 72 4.96 33.93 -10.87
N GLU A 73 3.66 34.14 -10.69
CA GLU A 73 2.79 33.17 -10.05
C GLU A 73 2.90 31.88 -10.87
N VAL A 74 3.62 30.90 -10.33
CA VAL A 74 3.54 29.55 -10.82
C VAL A 74 2.08 29.14 -10.60
N PRO A 75 1.30 28.87 -11.65
CA PRO A 75 -0.09 28.49 -11.46
C PRO A 75 -0.10 27.27 -10.54
N ALA A 76 -0.82 27.38 -9.43
CA ALA A 76 -1.05 26.25 -8.54
C ALA A 76 -1.58 25.10 -9.41
N PRO A 77 -1.07 23.88 -9.25
CA PRO A 77 -1.64 22.73 -9.95
C PRO A 77 -3.15 22.73 -9.69
N PRO A 78 -3.98 22.48 -10.72
CA PRO A 78 -5.42 22.50 -10.56
C PRO A 78 -5.76 21.69 -9.30
N ALA A 79 -6.54 22.31 -8.41
CA ALA A 79 -7.03 21.63 -7.21
C ALA A 79 -7.69 20.34 -7.71
N ALA A 80 -7.13 19.20 -7.32
CA ALA A 80 -7.76 17.93 -7.60
C ALA A 80 -9.18 18.06 -7.05
N GLU A 81 -10.17 17.97 -7.93
CA GLU A 81 -11.58 17.99 -7.52
C GLU A 81 -11.72 16.99 -6.37
N VAL A 82 -12.15 17.51 -5.22
CA VAL A 82 -12.51 16.65 -4.08
C VAL A 82 -13.66 15.81 -4.61
N PRO A 83 -13.51 14.46 -4.73
CA PRO A 83 -14.61 13.67 -5.23
C PRO A 83 -15.82 13.93 -4.36
N ALA A 84 -16.93 14.34 -4.98
CA ALA A 84 -18.18 14.55 -4.26
C ALA A 84 -18.46 13.30 -3.41
N PRO A 85 -18.91 13.45 -2.17
CA PRO A 85 -19.27 12.31 -1.34
C PRO A 85 -20.30 11.48 -2.12
N PRO A 86 -20.12 10.14 -2.18
CA PRO A 86 -20.98 9.26 -2.98
C PRO A 86 -22.44 9.45 -2.60
N ALA A 87 -23.30 9.40 -3.62
CA ALA A 87 -24.76 9.55 -3.50
C ALA A 87 -25.37 8.58 -2.49
N ALA A 88 -26.56 8.90 -1.98
CA ALA A 88 -27.31 8.07 -1.05
C ALA A 88 -27.48 6.62 -1.56
N ASP A 89 -27.54 5.67 -0.63
CA ASP A 89 -27.54 4.23 -0.85
C ASP A 89 -28.44 3.77 -2.02
N GLU A 90 -27.78 3.41 -3.12
CA GLU A 90 -28.40 2.53 -4.12
C GLU A 90 -28.54 1.12 -3.53
N PRO A 91 -29.58 0.37 -3.93
CA PRO A 91 -29.72 -1.01 -3.47
C PRO A 91 -28.48 -1.81 -3.83
N PRO A 92 -28.02 -2.73 -2.97
CA PRO A 92 -26.78 -3.46 -3.16
C PRO A 92 -26.82 -4.25 -4.47
N THR A 93 -26.04 -3.80 -5.45
CA THR A 93 -25.84 -4.49 -6.72
C THR A 93 -25.18 -5.85 -6.47
N ARG A 94 -25.47 -6.88 -7.27
CA ARG A 94 -24.84 -8.20 -7.11
C ARG A 94 -23.32 -8.09 -7.26
N LEU A 95 -22.58 -8.87 -6.49
CA LEU A 95 -21.10 -8.88 -6.53
C LEU A 95 -20.60 -9.23 -7.95
N ALA A 96 -21.23 -10.18 -8.61
CA ALA A 96 -20.89 -10.58 -9.98
C ALA A 96 -21.00 -9.43 -10.99
N GLU A 97 -22.02 -8.58 -10.89
CA GLU A 97 -22.15 -7.41 -11.76
C GLU A 97 -21.01 -6.40 -11.54
N ARG A 98 -20.60 -6.22 -10.29
CA ARG A 98 -19.47 -5.35 -9.93
C ARG A 98 -18.11 -5.92 -10.36
N LEU A 99 -17.96 -7.24 -10.34
CA LEU A 99 -16.71 -7.93 -10.74
C LEU A 99 -16.67 -8.30 -12.23
N ARG A 100 -17.68 -7.94 -13.03
CA ARG A 100 -17.80 -8.35 -14.43
C ARG A 100 -16.54 -8.10 -15.24
N ARG A 101 -15.90 -6.94 -15.10
CA ARG A 101 -14.63 -6.64 -15.82
C ARG A 101 -13.50 -7.59 -15.45
N THR A 102 -13.40 -7.93 -14.18
CA THR A 102 -12.43 -8.92 -13.70
C THR A 102 -12.78 -10.32 -14.20
N SER A 103 -14.06 -10.69 -14.13
CA SER A 103 -14.56 -11.98 -14.62
C SER A 103 -14.32 -12.13 -16.14
N ASP A 104 -14.73 -11.18 -16.95
CA ASP A 104 -14.52 -11.19 -18.41
C ASP A 104 -13.03 -11.28 -18.79
N ALA A 105 -12.18 -10.54 -18.09
CA ALA A 105 -10.75 -10.52 -18.37
C ALA A 105 -10.02 -11.79 -17.93
N PHE A 106 -10.49 -12.45 -16.91
CA PHE A 106 -9.86 -13.63 -16.32
C PHE A 106 -10.58 -14.92 -16.77
N VAL A 107 -11.80 -15.13 -16.28
CA VAL A 107 -12.55 -16.38 -16.51
C VAL A 107 -13.10 -16.46 -17.92
N GLY A 108 -13.53 -15.33 -18.49
CA GLY A 108 -13.97 -15.26 -19.88
C GLY A 108 -12.88 -15.69 -20.86
N ARG A 109 -11.63 -15.26 -20.63
CA ARG A 109 -10.47 -15.72 -21.43
C ARG A 109 -10.19 -17.21 -21.24
N ILE A 110 -10.16 -17.68 -19.99
CA ILE A 110 -9.97 -19.10 -19.71
C ILE A 110 -11.07 -19.93 -20.37
N GLY A 111 -12.33 -19.53 -20.24
CA GLY A 111 -13.46 -20.20 -20.87
C GLY A 111 -13.35 -20.28 -22.41
N ALA A 112 -12.94 -19.18 -23.05
CA ALA A 112 -12.72 -19.13 -24.49
C ALA A 112 -11.54 -20.01 -24.95
N LEU A 113 -10.47 -20.12 -24.15
CA LEU A 113 -9.31 -20.95 -24.45
C LEU A 113 -9.60 -22.43 -24.29
N VAL A 114 -10.27 -22.76 -23.19
CA VAL A 114 -10.49 -24.15 -22.79
C VAL A 114 -11.61 -24.78 -23.63
N GLY A 115 -12.77 -24.14 -23.77
CA GLY A 115 -13.89 -24.60 -24.61
C GLY A 115 -14.12 -26.13 -24.55
N GLU A 116 -14.15 -26.77 -25.71
CA GLU A 116 -14.21 -28.24 -25.87
C GLU A 116 -12.83 -28.89 -26.10
N ARG A 117 -11.74 -28.11 -25.95
CA ARG A 117 -10.38 -28.61 -26.19
C ARG A 117 -9.93 -29.54 -25.06
N THR A 118 -9.14 -30.52 -25.41
CA THR A 118 -8.41 -31.36 -24.44
C THR A 118 -7.14 -30.64 -23.98
N LEU A 119 -6.75 -30.87 -22.74
CA LEU A 119 -5.56 -30.27 -22.15
C LEU A 119 -4.31 -30.84 -22.80
N ASP A 120 -3.60 -30.00 -23.54
CA ASP A 120 -2.29 -30.23 -24.14
C ASP A 120 -1.28 -29.17 -23.72
N ASP A 121 -0.02 -29.30 -24.11
CA ASP A 121 1.04 -28.34 -23.78
C ASP A 121 0.80 -26.93 -24.39
N ALA A 122 0.16 -26.87 -25.55
CA ALA A 122 -0.18 -25.60 -26.19
C ALA A 122 -1.25 -24.87 -25.39
N LEU A 123 -2.32 -25.55 -24.95
CA LEU A 123 -3.36 -25.00 -24.10
C LEU A 123 -2.81 -24.57 -22.73
N LEU A 124 -1.88 -25.32 -22.15
CA LEU A 124 -1.20 -24.93 -20.90
C LEU A 124 -0.44 -23.60 -21.06
N GLY A 125 0.28 -23.39 -22.16
CA GLY A 125 0.95 -22.12 -22.43
C GLY A 125 -0.03 -20.95 -22.63
N GLU A 126 -1.18 -21.18 -23.28
CA GLU A 126 -2.22 -20.17 -23.44
C GLU A 126 -2.88 -19.82 -22.07
N LEU A 127 -3.10 -20.83 -21.23
CA LEU A 127 -3.61 -20.63 -19.86
C LEU A 127 -2.63 -19.85 -18.99
N GLU A 128 -1.32 -20.13 -19.10
CA GLU A 128 -0.27 -19.38 -18.41
C GLU A 128 -0.34 -17.90 -18.79
N ALA A 129 -0.39 -17.60 -20.09
CA ALA A 129 -0.50 -16.22 -20.56
C ALA A 129 -1.78 -15.52 -20.06
N ALA A 130 -2.91 -16.25 -19.97
CA ALA A 130 -4.15 -15.73 -19.44
C ALA A 130 -4.05 -15.42 -17.93
N LEU A 131 -3.48 -16.32 -17.13
CA LEU A 131 -3.27 -16.13 -15.69
C LEU A 131 -2.31 -14.95 -15.42
N MET A 132 -1.23 -14.85 -16.18
CA MET A 132 -0.29 -13.73 -16.09
C MET A 132 -0.95 -12.39 -16.46
N SER A 133 -1.80 -12.36 -17.48
CA SER A 133 -2.50 -11.14 -17.89
C SER A 133 -3.55 -10.66 -16.88
N ALA A 134 -4.01 -11.54 -15.99
CA ALA A 134 -4.90 -11.22 -14.89
C ALA A 134 -4.16 -10.78 -13.61
N ASP A 135 -2.83 -10.58 -13.67
CA ASP A 135 -1.97 -10.13 -12.58
C ASP A 135 -1.91 -11.09 -11.36
N LEU A 136 -2.08 -12.42 -11.55
CA LEU A 136 -1.93 -13.39 -10.46
C LEU A 136 -0.48 -13.49 -9.96
N GLY A 137 0.49 -13.17 -10.80
CA GLY A 137 1.92 -13.37 -10.53
C GLY A 137 2.44 -14.75 -10.94
N VAL A 138 3.74 -14.82 -11.25
CA VAL A 138 4.40 -16.00 -11.82
C VAL A 138 4.22 -17.23 -10.91
N ARG A 139 4.58 -17.12 -9.63
CA ARG A 139 4.49 -18.24 -8.68
C ARG A 139 3.09 -18.84 -8.55
N THR A 140 2.10 -17.97 -8.45
CA THR A 140 0.70 -18.38 -8.30
C THR A 140 0.19 -19.03 -9.59
N ALA A 141 0.55 -18.47 -10.75
CA ALA A 141 0.22 -19.05 -12.05
C ALA A 141 0.85 -20.44 -12.22
N ASP A 142 2.14 -20.59 -11.92
CA ASP A 142 2.87 -21.86 -12.00
C ASP A 142 2.24 -22.94 -11.10
N ASP A 143 1.89 -22.61 -9.85
CA ASP A 143 1.25 -23.53 -8.93
C ASP A 143 -0.13 -23.98 -9.43
N LEU A 144 -0.95 -23.04 -9.92
CA LEU A 144 -2.26 -23.36 -10.50
C LEU A 144 -2.14 -24.26 -11.74
N LEU A 145 -1.21 -23.95 -12.63
CA LEU A 145 -0.96 -24.75 -13.83
C LEU A 145 -0.39 -26.13 -13.51
N GLY A 146 0.49 -26.22 -12.50
CA GLY A 146 1.01 -27.49 -12.01
C GLY A 146 -0.11 -28.40 -11.50
N ARG A 147 -1.06 -27.86 -10.76
CA ARG A 147 -2.26 -28.61 -10.32
C ARG A 147 -3.12 -29.06 -11.49
N VAL A 148 -3.38 -28.17 -12.45
CA VAL A 148 -4.15 -28.49 -13.65
C VAL A 148 -3.45 -29.59 -14.46
N ARG A 149 -2.14 -29.46 -14.70
CA ARG A 149 -1.34 -30.48 -15.42
C ARG A 149 -1.41 -31.85 -14.76
N ASN A 150 -1.26 -31.90 -13.44
CA ASN A 150 -1.24 -33.14 -12.69
C ASN A 150 -2.60 -33.84 -12.57
N SER A 151 -3.69 -33.05 -12.52
CA SER A 151 -5.03 -33.57 -12.24
C SER A 151 -5.93 -33.69 -13.47
N ALA A 152 -5.60 -32.99 -14.56
CA ALA A 152 -6.45 -32.87 -15.75
C ALA A 152 -5.74 -33.27 -17.05
N ALA A 153 -4.65 -34.04 -17.01
CA ALA A 153 -3.98 -34.52 -18.22
C ALA A 153 -4.97 -35.30 -19.10
N GLY A 154 -5.23 -34.77 -20.31
CA GLY A 154 -6.21 -35.34 -21.23
C GLY A 154 -7.69 -35.10 -20.87
N ALA A 155 -7.98 -34.26 -19.87
CA ALA A 155 -9.36 -33.91 -19.49
C ALA A 155 -9.96 -32.87 -20.44
N GLU A 156 -11.28 -32.88 -20.55
CA GLU A 156 -12.06 -31.86 -21.28
C GLU A 156 -12.03 -30.52 -20.55
N GLY A 157 -12.27 -29.44 -21.30
CA GLY A 157 -12.20 -28.07 -20.82
C GLY A 157 -13.05 -27.74 -19.61
N GLY A 158 -14.23 -28.34 -19.49
CA GLY A 158 -15.07 -28.19 -18.30
C GLY A 158 -14.40 -28.62 -17.00
N ALA A 159 -13.63 -29.72 -17.04
CA ALA A 159 -12.84 -30.21 -15.90
C ALA A 159 -11.70 -29.26 -15.54
N VAL A 160 -11.01 -28.69 -16.53
CA VAL A 160 -9.95 -27.71 -16.31
C VAL A 160 -10.49 -26.45 -15.60
N ARG A 161 -11.65 -25.92 -16.06
CA ARG A 161 -12.32 -24.78 -15.44
C ARG A 161 -12.70 -25.07 -13.97
N ALA A 162 -13.26 -26.25 -13.70
CA ALA A 162 -13.63 -26.69 -12.36
C ALA A 162 -12.42 -26.78 -11.42
N LEU A 163 -11.30 -27.35 -11.89
CA LEU A 163 -10.06 -27.45 -11.13
C LEU A 163 -9.47 -26.08 -10.81
N LEU A 164 -9.45 -25.16 -11.76
CA LEU A 164 -8.98 -23.79 -11.53
C LEU A 164 -9.86 -23.09 -10.48
N ARG A 165 -11.19 -23.23 -10.58
CA ARG A 165 -12.14 -22.68 -9.60
C ARG A 165 -11.85 -23.21 -8.18
N GLU A 166 -11.68 -24.52 -8.05
CA GLU A 166 -11.39 -25.16 -6.77
C GLU A 166 -10.03 -24.71 -6.19
N ALA A 167 -8.97 -24.69 -7.03
CA ALA A 167 -7.65 -24.26 -6.61
C ALA A 167 -7.60 -22.79 -6.17
N LEU A 168 -8.32 -21.92 -6.86
CA LEU A 168 -8.47 -20.50 -6.47
C LEU A 168 -9.23 -20.38 -5.15
N LEU A 169 -10.33 -21.12 -4.98
CA LEU A 169 -11.11 -21.11 -3.76
C LEU A 169 -10.28 -21.59 -2.55
N GLU A 170 -9.50 -22.65 -2.72
CA GLU A 170 -8.60 -23.14 -1.66
C GLU A 170 -7.57 -22.07 -1.24
N LYS A 171 -6.93 -21.40 -2.22
CA LYS A 171 -5.95 -20.34 -1.93
C LYS A 171 -6.60 -19.16 -1.19
N LEU A 172 -7.76 -18.71 -1.63
CA LEU A 172 -8.45 -17.56 -1.05
C LEU A 172 -9.06 -17.85 0.32
N ARG A 173 -9.49 -19.08 0.59
CA ARG A 173 -9.95 -19.49 1.94
C ARG A 173 -8.88 -19.39 3.02
N ARG A 174 -7.61 -19.48 2.63
CA ARG A 174 -6.48 -19.35 3.60
C ARG A 174 -6.36 -17.93 4.17
N VAL A 175 -6.87 -16.95 3.44
CA VAL A 175 -6.81 -15.52 3.82
C VAL A 175 -8.19 -14.94 4.09
N GLU A 176 -9.21 -15.79 4.20
CA GLU A 176 -10.55 -15.40 4.60
C GLU A 176 -10.58 -15.24 6.13
N PRO A 177 -11.01 -14.08 6.65
CA PRO A 177 -11.22 -13.95 8.09
C PRO A 177 -12.27 -14.95 8.59
N ALA A 178 -12.14 -15.37 9.85
CA ALA A 178 -13.20 -16.21 10.45
C ALA A 178 -14.56 -15.52 10.36
N ALA A 179 -15.61 -16.29 10.15
CA ALA A 179 -16.96 -15.77 9.96
C ALA A 179 -17.35 -14.84 11.14
N GLY A 180 -17.92 -13.68 10.80
CA GLY A 180 -18.35 -12.67 11.76
C GLY A 180 -17.22 -11.84 12.41
N THR A 181 -15.95 -12.04 12.03
CA THR A 181 -14.81 -11.28 12.61
C THR A 181 -14.38 -10.07 11.80
N HIS A 182 -14.99 -9.78 10.67
CA HIS A 182 -14.62 -8.67 9.81
C HIS A 182 -14.69 -7.29 10.50
N LEU A 183 -15.67 -7.12 11.40
CA LEU A 183 -15.82 -5.93 12.23
C LEU A 183 -15.67 -6.24 13.73
N ALA A 184 -14.93 -7.28 14.09
CA ALA A 184 -14.72 -7.62 15.50
C ALA A 184 -13.92 -6.54 16.21
N THR A 185 -14.25 -6.29 17.49
CA THR A 185 -13.54 -5.35 18.36
C THR A 185 -13.07 -6.10 19.60
N PHE A 186 -11.79 -6.01 19.92
CA PHE A 186 -11.16 -6.76 21.02
C PHE A 186 -10.74 -5.86 22.20
N ALA A 187 -10.88 -4.53 22.03
CA ALA A 187 -10.51 -3.53 23.03
C ALA A 187 -11.45 -2.34 22.97
N ARG A 188 -11.36 -1.43 23.93
CA ARG A 188 -12.17 -0.21 23.97
C ARG A 188 -11.32 1.01 24.35
N PRO A 189 -11.02 1.92 23.40
CA PRO A 189 -11.35 1.85 21.98
C PRO A 189 -10.57 0.75 21.25
N HIS A 190 -11.19 0.10 20.28
CA HIS A 190 -10.49 -0.72 19.30
C HIS A 190 -9.84 0.21 18.26
N VAL A 191 -8.52 0.21 18.18
CA VAL A 191 -7.76 1.15 17.32
C VAL A 191 -7.42 0.49 16.02
N ILE A 192 -7.88 1.09 14.92
CA ILE A 192 -7.63 0.67 13.53
C ILE A 192 -6.73 1.71 12.87
N LEU A 193 -5.55 1.29 12.40
CA LEU A 193 -4.64 2.11 11.64
C LEU A 193 -4.77 1.77 10.16
N VAL A 194 -5.09 2.76 9.31
CA VAL A 194 -5.33 2.55 7.88
C VAL A 194 -4.15 3.09 7.07
N LEU A 195 -3.50 2.20 6.33
CA LEU A 195 -2.30 2.44 5.53
C LEU A 195 -2.57 2.27 4.04
N GLY A 196 -1.65 2.77 3.21
CA GLY A 196 -1.67 2.57 1.76
C GLY A 196 -1.16 3.78 1.01
N VAL A 197 -1.00 3.67 -0.31
CA VAL A 197 -0.48 4.76 -1.14
C VAL A 197 -1.55 5.82 -1.44
N ASN A 198 -1.13 7.00 -1.91
CA ASN A 198 -2.09 8.00 -2.37
C ASN A 198 -2.94 7.46 -3.53
N GLY A 199 -4.24 7.75 -3.49
CA GLY A 199 -5.20 7.28 -4.49
C GLY A 199 -5.66 5.82 -4.32
N SER A 200 -5.14 5.06 -3.33
CA SER A 200 -5.61 3.69 -3.07
C SER A 200 -7.02 3.62 -2.44
N GLY A 201 -7.61 4.74 -2.06
CA GLY A 201 -8.95 4.76 -1.44
C GLY A 201 -8.94 4.69 0.09
N LYS A 202 -7.84 5.04 0.78
CA LYS A 202 -7.73 5.02 2.25
C LYS A 202 -8.84 5.81 2.94
N THR A 203 -8.91 7.13 2.68
CA THR A 203 -9.88 8.03 3.31
C THR A 203 -11.32 7.58 3.06
N THR A 204 -11.62 7.13 1.84
CA THR A 204 -12.92 6.55 1.49
C THR A 204 -13.19 5.26 2.28
N THR A 205 -12.19 4.39 2.41
CA THR A 205 -12.29 3.16 3.21
C THR A 205 -12.52 3.47 4.68
N VAL A 206 -11.80 4.45 5.25
CA VAL A 206 -12.01 4.92 6.63
C VAL A 206 -13.44 5.39 6.84
N GLY A 207 -13.98 6.22 5.93
CA GLY A 207 -15.37 6.69 6.00
C GLY A 207 -16.40 5.55 5.92
N LYS A 208 -16.19 4.59 5.01
CA LYS A 208 -17.08 3.42 4.85
C LYS A 208 -17.01 2.47 6.06
N LEU A 209 -15.81 2.24 6.63
CA LEU A 209 -15.65 1.46 7.86
C LEU A 209 -16.33 2.15 9.04
N ALA A 210 -16.16 3.48 9.16
CA ALA A 210 -16.85 4.25 10.20
C ALA A 210 -18.38 4.10 10.10
N ALA A 211 -18.93 4.20 8.89
CA ALA A 211 -20.36 4.02 8.65
C ALA A 211 -20.84 2.61 9.06
N ARG A 212 -20.07 1.56 8.73
CA ARG A 212 -20.39 0.18 9.10
C ARG A 212 -20.34 -0.04 10.62
N HIS A 213 -19.33 0.52 11.32
CA HIS A 213 -19.27 0.46 12.77
C HIS A 213 -20.40 1.23 13.42
N ALA A 214 -20.72 2.43 12.93
CA ALA A 214 -21.84 3.24 13.41
C ALA A 214 -23.19 2.52 13.21
N ALA A 215 -23.41 1.90 12.05
CA ALA A 215 -24.58 1.09 11.78
C ALA A 215 -24.71 -0.13 12.72
N ALA A 216 -23.58 -0.66 13.21
CA ALA A 216 -23.54 -1.70 14.23
C ALA A 216 -23.74 -1.15 15.67
N GLY A 217 -24.13 0.12 15.81
CA GLY A 217 -24.40 0.77 17.11
C GLY A 217 -23.14 1.17 17.89
N ARG A 218 -21.96 1.19 17.26
CA ARG A 218 -20.70 1.53 17.92
C ARG A 218 -20.40 3.01 17.82
N LYS A 219 -19.86 3.58 18.88
CA LYS A 219 -19.35 4.95 18.89
C LYS A 219 -17.96 4.99 18.27
N VAL A 220 -17.80 5.76 17.20
CA VAL A 220 -16.58 5.87 16.39
C VAL A 220 -15.95 7.25 16.53
N VAL A 221 -14.63 7.30 16.63
CA VAL A 221 -13.82 8.52 16.50
C VAL A 221 -12.83 8.35 15.36
N LEU A 222 -12.70 9.36 14.50
CA LEU A 222 -11.79 9.36 13.35
C LEU A 222 -10.58 10.23 13.63
N GLY A 223 -9.41 9.86 13.09
CA GLY A 223 -8.18 10.61 13.17
C GLY A 223 -7.65 10.98 11.77
N ALA A 224 -7.53 12.27 11.48
CA ALA A 224 -7.03 12.80 10.21
C ALA A 224 -5.51 12.96 10.24
N ALA A 225 -4.77 11.85 10.21
CA ALA A 225 -3.31 11.87 10.26
C ALA A 225 -2.63 12.00 8.88
N ASP A 226 -3.35 12.17 7.76
CA ASP A 226 -2.81 12.68 6.49
C ASP A 226 -2.71 14.21 6.57
N THR A 227 -1.84 14.71 7.43
CA THR A 227 -1.68 16.16 7.71
C THR A 227 -1.03 16.93 6.57
N PHE A 228 -0.37 16.24 5.63
CA PHE A 228 0.26 16.89 4.48
C PHE A 228 -0.73 17.40 3.45
N ARG A 229 -1.94 16.84 3.41
CA ARG A 229 -2.96 17.16 2.44
C ARG A 229 -4.16 17.81 3.12
N ALA A 230 -4.28 19.15 3.03
CA ALA A 230 -5.44 19.86 3.58
C ALA A 230 -6.76 19.26 3.08
N ALA A 231 -6.85 18.98 1.77
CA ALA A 231 -8.03 18.34 1.18
C ALA A 231 -8.34 16.94 1.74
N ALA A 232 -7.34 16.19 2.23
CA ALA A 232 -7.59 14.88 2.86
C ALA A 232 -8.21 15.05 4.25
N ILE A 233 -7.78 16.07 4.99
CA ILE A 233 -8.40 16.42 6.28
C ILE A 233 -9.86 16.82 6.06
N GLU A 234 -10.13 17.71 5.12
CA GLU A 234 -11.49 18.16 4.77
C GLU A 234 -12.37 17.00 4.31
N GLN A 235 -11.82 16.10 3.48
CA GLN A 235 -12.51 14.91 3.02
C GLN A 235 -12.92 14.00 4.19
N LEU A 236 -12.01 13.78 5.15
CA LEU A 236 -12.33 12.95 6.32
C LEU A 236 -13.35 13.63 7.23
N GLN A 237 -13.31 14.97 7.37
CA GLN A 237 -14.29 15.74 8.11
C GLN A 237 -15.68 15.60 7.48
N SER A 238 -15.78 15.72 6.15
CA SER A 238 -17.04 15.49 5.42
C SER A 238 -17.59 14.07 5.64
N TRP A 239 -16.71 13.05 5.70
CA TRP A 239 -17.10 11.69 6.07
C TRP A 239 -17.63 11.64 7.50
N GLY A 240 -16.93 12.29 8.46
CA GLY A 240 -17.34 12.35 9.86
C GLY A 240 -18.73 12.95 10.02
N GLU A 241 -18.99 14.09 9.37
CA GLU A 241 -20.31 14.76 9.35
C GLU A 241 -21.40 13.83 8.80
N ARG A 242 -21.14 13.18 7.66
CA ARG A 242 -22.09 12.27 7.00
C ARG A 242 -22.45 11.08 7.87
N VAL A 243 -21.48 10.50 8.57
CA VAL A 243 -21.66 9.30 9.41
C VAL A 243 -22.07 9.62 10.84
N GLY A 244 -21.97 10.89 11.23
CA GLY A 244 -22.20 11.33 12.61
C GLY A 244 -21.05 10.93 13.57
N CYS A 245 -19.82 10.87 13.04
CA CYS A 245 -18.62 10.53 13.81
C CYS A 245 -17.75 11.79 14.03
N GLU A 246 -17.17 11.90 15.23
CA GLU A 246 -16.23 12.98 15.52
C GLU A 246 -14.89 12.74 14.81
N VAL A 247 -14.29 13.80 14.26
CA VAL A 247 -13.00 13.78 13.60
C VAL A 247 -11.98 14.60 14.39
N ILE A 248 -10.91 13.96 14.81
CA ILE A 248 -9.75 14.62 15.41
C ILE A 248 -8.79 14.99 14.29
N ALA A 249 -8.54 16.28 14.12
CA ALA A 249 -7.66 16.79 13.08
C ALA A 249 -6.64 17.77 13.68
N GLY A 250 -5.42 17.71 13.15
CA GLY A 250 -4.38 18.70 13.43
C GLY A 250 -4.36 19.82 12.40
N LYS A 251 -3.42 20.77 12.57
CA LYS A 251 -3.14 21.77 11.54
C LYS A 251 -2.53 21.10 10.32
N ALA A 252 -2.83 21.61 9.11
CA ALA A 252 -2.16 21.18 7.90
C ALA A 252 -0.63 21.33 8.05
N GLY A 253 0.13 20.31 7.68
CA GLY A 253 1.58 20.23 7.87
C GLY A 253 2.04 19.90 9.30
N GLY A 254 1.12 19.63 10.24
CA GLY A 254 1.43 19.22 11.61
C GLY A 254 1.97 17.78 11.71
N ASP A 255 2.41 17.36 12.92
CA ASP A 255 2.91 16.00 13.17
C ASP A 255 1.75 14.98 13.14
N PRO A 256 1.75 14.02 12.18
CA PRO A 256 0.73 12.97 12.10
C PRO A 256 0.64 12.14 13.39
N SER A 257 1.76 11.96 14.08
CA SER A 257 1.81 11.18 15.33
C SER A 257 1.10 11.88 16.48
N ALA A 258 1.07 13.23 16.50
CA ALA A 258 0.30 14.00 17.47
C ALA A 258 -1.21 13.80 17.24
N VAL A 259 -1.66 13.84 15.98
CA VAL A 259 -3.06 13.58 15.63
C VAL A 259 -3.48 12.17 16.04
N ALA A 260 -2.65 11.17 15.78
CA ALA A 260 -2.93 9.79 16.17
C ALA A 260 -3.01 9.64 17.71
N PHE A 261 -2.07 10.27 18.44
CA PHE A 261 -2.09 10.31 19.90
C PHE A 261 -3.39 10.92 20.43
N ASP A 262 -3.74 12.11 19.93
CA ASP A 262 -4.94 12.84 20.35
C ASP A 262 -6.21 12.07 20.01
N THR A 263 -6.24 11.36 18.87
CA THR A 263 -7.37 10.51 18.47
C THR A 263 -7.60 9.38 19.46
N VAL A 264 -6.55 8.62 19.83
CA VAL A 264 -6.67 7.51 20.77
C VAL A 264 -7.08 8.01 22.15
N LYS A 265 -6.48 9.12 22.62
CA LYS A 265 -6.84 9.75 23.91
C LYS A 265 -8.27 10.26 23.91
N ALA A 266 -8.68 10.93 22.86
CA ALA A 266 -10.05 11.43 22.70
C ALA A 266 -11.07 10.29 22.68
N ALA A 267 -10.79 9.21 21.92
CA ALA A 267 -11.64 8.04 21.87
C ALA A 267 -11.81 7.39 23.26
N GLY A 268 -10.72 7.22 24.00
CA GLY A 268 -10.77 6.70 25.37
C GLY A 268 -11.58 7.61 26.32
N ALA A 269 -11.29 8.91 26.32
CA ALA A 269 -12.00 9.89 27.18
C ALA A 269 -13.51 9.99 26.87
N ARG A 270 -13.91 9.78 25.62
CA ARG A 270 -15.32 9.82 25.18
C ARG A 270 -16.04 8.49 25.28
N GLY A 271 -15.36 7.43 25.72
CA GLY A 271 -15.89 6.08 25.79
C GLY A 271 -16.27 5.54 24.40
N ALA A 272 -15.50 5.88 23.36
CA ALA A 272 -15.73 5.35 22.04
C ALA A 272 -15.37 3.86 21.97
N ASP A 273 -16.08 3.13 21.11
CA ASP A 273 -15.83 1.70 20.88
C ASP A 273 -14.68 1.49 19.88
N VAL A 274 -14.57 2.40 18.90
CA VAL A 274 -13.59 2.29 17.80
C VAL A 274 -12.93 3.64 17.54
N ALA A 275 -11.62 3.62 17.28
CA ALA A 275 -10.85 4.73 16.75
C ALA A 275 -10.25 4.31 15.41
N ILE A 276 -10.50 5.07 14.32
CA ILE A 276 -9.95 4.76 12.98
C ILE A 276 -9.06 5.92 12.56
N ILE A 277 -7.81 5.64 12.20
CA ILE A 277 -6.80 6.64 11.88
C ILE A 277 -6.42 6.54 10.41
N ASP A 278 -6.71 7.61 9.65
CA ASP A 278 -6.29 7.78 8.26
C ASP A 278 -4.86 8.32 8.19
N THR A 279 -4.02 7.79 7.30
CA THR A 279 -2.60 8.15 7.20
C THR A 279 -2.22 8.70 5.83
N ALA A 280 -1.08 9.39 5.77
CA ALA A 280 -0.43 9.76 4.51
C ALA A 280 -0.07 8.53 3.67
N GLY A 281 0.06 8.73 2.34
CA GLY A 281 0.38 7.63 1.41
C GLY A 281 1.40 8.02 0.33
N ARG A 282 2.35 8.89 0.65
CA ARG A 282 3.33 9.47 -0.29
C ARG A 282 4.46 8.50 -0.61
N LEU A 283 4.17 7.43 -1.36
CA LEU A 283 5.15 6.36 -1.66
C LEU A 283 6.35 6.86 -2.48
N GLN A 284 6.24 7.98 -3.21
CA GLN A 284 7.37 8.60 -3.91
C GLN A 284 8.50 9.00 -2.96
N THR A 285 8.20 9.23 -1.67
CA THR A 285 9.16 9.44 -0.59
C THR A 285 9.21 8.22 0.31
N LYS A 286 9.61 7.05 -0.23
CA LYS A 286 9.52 5.74 0.46
C LYS A 286 10.05 5.76 1.89
N LYS A 287 11.33 6.15 2.05
CA LYS A 287 12.00 6.08 3.36
C LYS A 287 11.35 6.98 4.41
N PRO A 288 11.13 8.29 4.17
CA PRO A 288 10.44 9.16 5.13
C PRO A 288 9.03 8.67 5.49
N LEU A 289 8.24 8.18 4.51
CA LEU A 289 6.91 7.65 4.78
C LEU A 289 6.97 6.43 5.72
N MET A 290 7.86 5.48 5.47
CA MET A 290 7.99 4.27 6.29
C MET A 290 8.44 4.61 7.72
N GLU A 291 9.37 5.55 7.88
CA GLU A 291 9.81 6.05 9.20
C GLU A 291 8.65 6.73 9.96
N GLU A 292 7.84 7.53 9.26
CA GLU A 292 6.64 8.20 9.80
C GLU A 292 5.60 7.18 10.26
N LEU A 293 5.26 6.20 9.42
CA LEU A 293 4.26 5.17 9.76
C LEU A 293 4.73 4.29 10.92
N GLY A 294 6.00 3.92 10.96
CA GLY A 294 6.58 3.20 12.08
C GLY A 294 6.61 4.02 13.38
N LYS A 295 6.84 5.35 13.30
CA LYS A 295 6.71 6.26 14.44
C LYS A 295 5.26 6.31 14.94
N LEU A 296 4.32 6.43 14.02
CA LEU A 296 2.88 6.54 14.29
C LEU A 296 2.36 5.29 15.00
N ALA A 297 2.69 4.09 14.50
CA ALA A 297 2.32 2.83 15.14
C ALA A 297 2.89 2.71 16.56
N ARG A 298 4.14 3.11 16.76
CA ARG A 298 4.79 3.12 18.09
C ARG A 298 4.12 4.12 19.06
N VAL A 299 3.70 5.29 18.56
CA VAL A 299 3.00 6.30 19.40
C VAL A 299 1.63 5.77 19.82
N ILE A 300 0.89 5.16 18.90
CA ILE A 300 -0.40 4.51 19.19
C ILE A 300 -0.22 3.43 20.28
N GLY A 301 0.77 2.55 20.14
CA GLY A 301 1.08 1.50 21.11
C GLY A 301 1.45 2.01 22.50
N LYS A 302 2.06 3.21 22.59
CA LYS A 302 2.31 3.88 23.87
C LYS A 302 1.06 4.49 24.50
N CYS A 303 0.05 4.84 23.69
CA CYS A 303 -1.21 5.41 24.19
C CYS A 303 -2.11 4.35 24.79
N GLN A 304 -2.13 3.17 24.21
CA GLN A 304 -2.94 2.04 24.62
C GLN A 304 -2.19 0.75 24.34
N GLU A 305 -2.06 -0.09 25.35
CA GLU A 305 -1.40 -1.39 25.24
C GLU A 305 -2.10 -2.27 24.21
N GLY A 306 -1.32 -2.92 23.36
CA GLY A 306 -1.80 -3.76 22.27
C GLY A 306 -2.28 -3.01 21.02
N ALA A 307 -2.36 -1.68 21.04
CA ALA A 307 -2.75 -0.91 19.86
C ALA A 307 -1.53 -0.60 18.95
N PRO A 308 -1.75 -0.41 17.63
CA PRO A 308 -3.02 -0.60 16.91
C PRO A 308 -3.48 -2.07 16.96
N HIS A 309 -4.77 -2.31 17.22
CA HIS A 309 -5.35 -3.66 17.27
C HIS A 309 -5.55 -4.24 15.86
N GLU A 310 -5.77 -3.35 14.89
CA GLU A 310 -5.75 -3.67 13.47
C GLU A 310 -4.92 -2.65 12.70
N THR A 311 -4.10 -3.15 11.77
CA THR A 311 -3.38 -2.35 10.78
C THR A 311 -3.85 -2.81 9.41
N LEU A 312 -4.72 -2.02 8.79
CA LEU A 312 -5.32 -2.33 7.51
C LEU A 312 -4.53 -1.67 6.37
N LEU A 313 -4.05 -2.46 5.44
CA LEU A 313 -3.40 -1.96 4.23
C LEU A 313 -4.40 -1.91 3.09
N VAL A 314 -4.67 -0.70 2.59
CA VAL A 314 -5.58 -0.44 1.46
C VAL A 314 -4.79 -0.42 0.16
N LEU A 315 -5.11 -1.35 -0.72
CA LEU A 315 -4.48 -1.57 -2.02
C LEU A 315 -5.50 -1.32 -3.15
N ASP A 316 -5.06 -0.63 -4.19
CA ASP A 316 -5.82 -0.42 -5.42
C ASP A 316 -5.60 -1.61 -6.36
N ALA A 317 -6.64 -2.38 -6.67
CA ALA A 317 -6.58 -3.54 -7.54
C ALA A 317 -6.09 -3.19 -8.97
N ASN A 318 -6.35 -1.97 -9.45
CA ASN A 318 -5.86 -1.51 -10.76
C ASN A 318 -4.32 -1.51 -10.87
N THR A 319 -3.62 -1.45 -9.74
CA THR A 319 -2.14 -1.43 -9.74
C THR A 319 -1.51 -2.79 -10.04
N GLY A 320 -2.31 -3.88 -10.02
CA GLY A 320 -1.86 -5.22 -10.35
C GLY A 320 -0.65 -5.65 -9.52
N GLN A 321 0.40 -6.17 -10.16
CA GLN A 321 1.64 -6.62 -9.49
C GLN A 321 2.33 -5.56 -8.62
N ASN A 322 2.10 -4.28 -8.86
CA ASN A 322 2.61 -3.23 -7.98
C ASN A 322 1.98 -3.27 -6.58
N ALA A 323 0.75 -3.81 -6.44
CA ALA A 323 0.13 -4.01 -5.14
C ALA A 323 0.92 -4.98 -4.25
N LEU A 324 1.51 -6.06 -4.83
CA LEU A 324 2.38 -6.99 -4.10
C LEU A 324 3.62 -6.28 -3.57
N SER A 325 4.25 -5.45 -4.42
CA SER A 325 5.43 -4.66 -4.02
C SER A 325 5.11 -3.68 -2.90
N GLN A 326 3.92 -3.07 -2.93
CA GLN A 326 3.42 -2.22 -1.85
C GLN A 326 3.18 -3.03 -0.58
N ALA A 327 2.47 -4.16 -0.68
CA ALA A 327 2.17 -5.02 0.47
C ALA A 327 3.44 -5.44 1.20
N ARG A 328 4.48 -5.86 0.46
CA ARG A 328 5.79 -6.23 1.03
C ARG A 328 6.39 -5.09 1.83
N LEU A 329 6.47 -3.89 1.24
CA LEU A 329 7.08 -2.72 1.86
C LEU A 329 6.36 -2.28 3.15
N PHE A 330 5.01 -2.26 3.14
CA PHE A 330 4.24 -1.86 4.32
C PHE A 330 4.29 -2.92 5.42
N THR A 331 4.25 -4.20 5.06
CA THR A 331 4.30 -5.32 6.03
C THR A 331 5.63 -5.36 6.80
N GLU A 332 6.75 -5.06 6.12
CA GLU A 332 8.07 -5.01 6.76
C GLU A 332 8.17 -3.95 7.88
N VAL A 333 7.38 -2.88 7.81
CA VAL A 333 7.53 -1.73 8.71
C VAL A 333 6.45 -1.64 9.78
N THR A 334 5.21 -2.05 9.48
CA THR A 334 4.05 -1.70 10.31
C THR A 334 3.27 -2.90 10.86
N GLY A 335 3.64 -4.13 10.51
CA GLY A 335 2.91 -5.31 10.98
C GLY A 335 1.44 -5.32 10.52
N VAL A 336 1.23 -5.31 9.19
CA VAL A 336 -0.11 -5.36 8.59
C VAL A 336 -0.87 -6.59 9.07
N THR A 337 -2.09 -6.40 9.56
CA THR A 337 -2.96 -7.47 10.09
C THR A 337 -4.12 -7.80 9.17
N GLY A 338 -4.40 -6.96 8.19
CA GLY A 338 -5.49 -7.18 7.23
C GLY A 338 -5.32 -6.35 5.96
N LEU A 339 -5.84 -6.87 4.86
CA LEU A 339 -5.84 -6.21 3.56
C LEU A 339 -7.25 -5.72 3.22
N VAL A 340 -7.31 -4.58 2.54
CA VAL A 340 -8.52 -4.06 1.89
C VAL A 340 -8.18 -3.83 0.42
N LEU A 341 -8.86 -4.53 -0.49
CA LEU A 341 -8.70 -4.30 -1.93
C LEU A 341 -9.82 -3.40 -2.44
N THR A 342 -9.46 -2.31 -3.08
CA THR A 342 -10.40 -1.32 -3.64
C THR A 342 -10.42 -1.34 -5.15
N LYS A 343 -11.45 -0.72 -5.74
CA LYS A 343 -11.63 -0.50 -7.18
C LYS A 343 -11.71 -1.79 -8.01
N LEU A 344 -12.21 -2.84 -7.41
CA LEU A 344 -12.38 -4.12 -8.11
C LEU A 344 -13.44 -4.05 -9.23
N ASP A 345 -14.39 -3.13 -9.14
CA ASP A 345 -15.44 -2.87 -10.14
C ASP A 345 -14.89 -2.29 -11.46
N GLY A 346 -13.74 -1.61 -11.37
CA GLY A 346 -13.10 -0.94 -12.52
C GLY A 346 -12.00 -1.71 -13.22
N THR A 347 -11.58 -2.87 -12.71
CA THR A 347 -10.31 -3.49 -13.11
C THR A 347 -10.48 -4.84 -13.82
N ALA A 348 -9.55 -5.10 -14.75
CA ALA A 348 -9.28 -6.42 -15.31
C ALA A 348 -8.22 -7.21 -14.49
N LYS A 349 -7.64 -6.60 -13.44
CA LYS A 349 -6.48 -7.10 -12.69
C LYS A 349 -6.85 -7.66 -11.31
N GLY A 350 -8.13 -8.01 -11.12
CA GLY A 350 -8.61 -8.53 -9.83
C GLY A 350 -7.96 -9.84 -9.38
N GLY A 351 -7.27 -10.55 -10.28
CA GLY A 351 -6.45 -11.73 -9.94
C GLY A 351 -5.31 -11.43 -8.95
N VAL A 352 -4.90 -10.16 -8.81
CA VAL A 352 -3.89 -9.74 -7.82
C VAL A 352 -4.23 -10.18 -6.40
N ILE A 353 -5.52 -10.33 -6.05
CA ILE A 353 -5.96 -10.83 -4.73
C ILE A 353 -5.41 -12.22 -4.44
N VAL A 354 -5.34 -13.09 -5.47
CA VAL A 354 -4.83 -14.46 -5.34
C VAL A 354 -3.31 -14.44 -5.11
N GLY A 355 -2.59 -13.56 -5.83
CA GLY A 355 -1.16 -13.33 -5.63
C GLY A 355 -0.85 -12.82 -4.22
N LEU A 356 -1.64 -11.86 -3.71
CA LEU A 356 -1.51 -11.35 -2.34
C LEU A 356 -1.76 -12.44 -1.29
N ALA A 357 -2.80 -13.26 -1.50
CA ALA A 357 -3.13 -14.38 -0.63
C ALA A 357 -1.99 -15.39 -0.56
N ASP A 358 -1.43 -15.74 -1.71
CA ASP A 358 -0.40 -16.77 -1.83
C ASP A 358 0.96 -16.31 -1.28
N GLU A 359 1.29 -15.02 -1.45
CA GLU A 359 2.59 -14.47 -1.03
C GLU A 359 2.65 -14.11 0.45
N PHE A 360 1.59 -13.50 0.98
CA PHE A 360 1.64 -12.91 2.31
C PHE A 360 0.84 -13.68 3.37
N GLY A 361 -0.19 -14.43 2.98
CA GLY A 361 -1.06 -15.12 3.94
C GLY A 361 -1.78 -14.18 4.92
N ILE A 362 -1.82 -12.85 4.61
CA ILE A 362 -2.50 -11.84 5.42
C ILE A 362 -4.00 -11.89 5.11
N PRO A 363 -4.87 -11.87 6.11
CA PRO A 363 -6.32 -11.89 5.90
C PRO A 363 -6.79 -10.74 5.02
N VAL A 364 -7.56 -11.04 3.97
CA VAL A 364 -8.30 -10.03 3.21
C VAL A 364 -9.59 -9.74 3.97
N LYS A 365 -9.68 -8.57 4.58
CA LYS A 365 -10.83 -8.19 5.42
C LYS A 365 -12.01 -7.72 4.57
N HIS A 366 -11.75 -6.82 3.64
CA HIS A 366 -12.80 -6.18 2.85
C HIS A 366 -12.40 -6.01 1.39
N VAL A 367 -13.42 -5.92 0.55
CA VAL A 367 -13.29 -5.58 -0.88
C VAL A 367 -14.17 -4.37 -1.20
N GLY A 368 -13.59 -3.39 -1.91
CA GLY A 368 -14.27 -2.21 -2.43
C GLY A 368 -14.64 -2.42 -3.89
N VAL A 369 -15.94 -2.39 -4.16
CA VAL A 369 -16.53 -2.68 -5.47
C VAL A 369 -17.38 -1.52 -6.01
N GLY A 370 -17.08 -0.29 -5.59
CA GLY A 370 -17.75 0.93 -6.02
C GLY A 370 -17.65 2.05 -4.99
N GLU A 371 -18.39 3.14 -5.20
CA GLU A 371 -18.26 4.38 -4.44
C GLU A 371 -19.23 4.47 -3.24
N SER A 372 -20.38 3.78 -3.26
CA SER A 372 -21.37 3.83 -2.18
C SER A 372 -20.86 3.22 -0.88
N ILE A 373 -21.46 3.56 0.26
CA ILE A 373 -21.09 2.99 1.57
C ILE A 373 -21.22 1.47 1.55
N SER A 374 -22.29 0.95 0.95
CA SER A 374 -22.58 -0.47 0.79
C SER A 374 -21.59 -1.21 -0.12
N ASP A 375 -20.77 -0.50 -0.91
CA ASP A 375 -19.78 -1.08 -1.81
C ASP A 375 -18.47 -1.48 -1.12
N LEU A 376 -18.30 -1.25 0.18
CA LEU A 376 -17.28 -1.89 0.99
C LEU A 376 -17.86 -3.16 1.61
N ARG A 377 -17.53 -4.30 1.04
CA ARG A 377 -18.06 -5.62 1.43
C ARG A 377 -17.03 -6.41 2.23
N ASP A 378 -17.53 -7.33 3.04
CA ASP A 378 -16.68 -8.35 3.65
C ASP A 378 -16.16 -9.28 2.56
N PHE A 379 -14.91 -9.68 2.69
CA PHE A 379 -14.33 -10.65 1.77
C PHE A 379 -14.78 -12.05 2.19
N LEU A 380 -15.49 -12.72 1.28
CA LEU A 380 -15.89 -14.12 1.39
C LEU A 380 -15.37 -14.84 0.15
N ALA A 381 -14.44 -15.77 0.35
CA ALA A 381 -13.74 -16.47 -0.73
C ALA A 381 -14.71 -17.20 -1.68
N GLY A 382 -15.74 -17.83 -1.10
CA GLY A 382 -16.79 -18.51 -1.87
C GLY A 382 -17.54 -17.57 -2.80
N GLU A 383 -18.08 -16.47 -2.26
CA GLU A 383 -18.84 -15.48 -3.03
C GLU A 383 -17.96 -14.79 -4.09
N PHE A 384 -16.70 -14.51 -3.74
CA PHE A 384 -15.77 -13.87 -4.67
C PHE A 384 -15.45 -14.78 -5.86
N VAL A 385 -15.12 -16.05 -5.62
CA VAL A 385 -14.83 -17.01 -6.69
C VAL A 385 -16.09 -17.31 -7.51
N GLU A 386 -17.25 -17.43 -6.89
CA GLU A 386 -18.53 -17.60 -7.60
C GLU A 386 -18.79 -16.44 -8.54
N ALA A 387 -18.69 -15.21 -8.03
CA ALA A 387 -18.85 -13.99 -8.81
C ALA A 387 -17.82 -13.82 -9.96
N LEU A 388 -16.65 -14.43 -9.85
CA LEU A 388 -15.68 -14.46 -10.95
C LEU A 388 -16.03 -15.47 -12.03
N PHE A 389 -16.71 -16.57 -11.68
CA PHE A 389 -16.99 -17.69 -12.59
C PHE A 389 -18.43 -17.67 -13.16
N GLU A 390 -19.28 -16.73 -12.70
CA GLU A 390 -20.55 -16.40 -13.36
C GLU A 390 -20.31 -15.67 -14.69
#